data_a2c34be5d18f526ff4d20f8d595ad52a
#
_entry.id   a2c34be5d18f526ff4d20f8d595ad52a
#
_cell.length_a   1.000
_cell.length_b   1.000
_cell.length_c   1.000
_cell.angle_alpha   90.00
_cell.angle_beta   90.00
_cell.angle_gamma   90.00
#
_symmetry.space_group_name_H-M   'P 1'
#
loop_
_entity.id
_entity.type
_entity.pdbx_description
1 polymer ?
#
loop_
_entity_poly.entity_id
_entity_poly.type
_entity_poly.pdbx_seq_one_letter_code
_entity_poly.pdbx_strand_id
1 'polypeptide(L)'
;IVDYIITEDQYIVENQLSLKKHNHFYKHTVRDNPLILVTGYWPPTNEMIRHFSQNLNLNPSGWEGENWENRGYDIVSFFPEFDPPDCSNCGIGYGDLEVDYQYTTEDYWPIVNNTKPLGIITFSRGFNNMSWELEMNTYNRTNWINDYLSPYQPIPNPPDEDSPVNYHRVTTLPIDQIKDAVNELNNGLDAYIDYEGHAGAFLSEFMGFHGIWYKDLHQYDDIDPCFSAGHIHVGGQVPINIAREGAEESIRVLIDYLNQFIYVPGDVNSDDLVDILDIILIVNSIMGIIELTPVQFLS
;
A
#
# COMPACT_ATOMS: atom_id res chain seq x y z
N ILE A 1 -24.25 19.27 -8.93
CA ILE A 1 -23.11 18.31 -8.94
C ILE A 1 -23.54 17.25 -7.96
N VAL A 2 -23.81 16.06 -8.43
CA VAL A 2 -24.11 14.92 -7.55
C VAL A 2 -22.74 14.37 -7.18
N ASP A 3 -22.36 14.53 -5.91
CA ASP A 3 -21.18 13.84 -5.38
C ASP A 3 -21.47 12.34 -5.49
N TYR A 4 -20.67 11.67 -6.30
CA TYR A 4 -20.80 10.23 -6.48
C TYR A 4 -20.09 9.57 -5.31
N ILE A 5 -20.83 9.26 -4.27
CA ILE A 5 -20.33 8.46 -3.15
C ILE A 5 -20.47 7.01 -3.56
N ILE A 6 -19.38 6.27 -3.64
CA ILE A 6 -19.41 4.83 -3.84
C ILE A 6 -19.93 4.20 -2.55
N THR A 7 -21.03 3.46 -2.67
CA THR A 7 -21.56 2.67 -1.57
C THR A 7 -20.73 1.39 -1.39
N GLU A 8 -20.80 0.77 -0.22
CA GLU A 8 -20.16 -0.51 0.07
C GLU A 8 -20.47 -1.58 -0.99
N ASP A 9 -21.73 -1.66 -1.44
CA ASP A 9 -22.14 -2.60 -2.49
C ASP A 9 -21.48 -2.30 -3.83
N GLN A 10 -21.28 -1.02 -4.18
CA GLN A 10 -20.59 -0.64 -5.43
C GLN A 10 -19.11 -0.95 -5.36
N TYR A 11 -18.46 -0.72 -4.21
CA TYR A 11 -17.07 -1.11 -3.99
C TYR A 11 -16.85 -2.62 -4.14
N ILE A 12 -17.71 -3.43 -3.55
CA ILE A 12 -17.66 -4.89 -3.67
C ILE A 12 -17.85 -5.33 -5.13
N VAL A 13 -18.79 -4.72 -5.85
CA VAL A 13 -19.05 -5.04 -7.27
C VAL A 13 -17.88 -4.63 -8.16
N GLU A 14 -17.28 -3.46 -7.93
CA GLU A 14 -16.14 -3.00 -8.72
C GLU A 14 -14.90 -3.84 -8.47
N ASN A 15 -14.63 -4.23 -7.23
CA ASN A 15 -13.56 -5.18 -6.91
C ASN A 15 -13.79 -6.57 -7.51
N GLN A 16 -15.01 -7.08 -7.46
CA GLN A 16 -15.34 -8.36 -8.12
C GLN A 16 -15.26 -8.29 -9.66
N LEU A 17 -15.55 -7.13 -10.25
CA LEU A 17 -15.40 -6.91 -11.69
C LEU A 17 -13.92 -6.77 -12.07
N SER A 18 -13.12 -6.16 -11.22
CA SER A 18 -11.67 -6.10 -11.36
C SER A 18 -11.06 -7.52 -11.32
N LEU A 19 -11.41 -8.32 -10.34
CA LEU A 19 -10.99 -9.72 -10.21
C LEU A 19 -11.34 -10.57 -11.47
N LYS A 20 -12.49 -10.34 -12.09
CA LYS A 20 -12.92 -11.08 -13.29
C LYS A 20 -12.19 -10.67 -14.58
N LYS A 21 -11.55 -9.49 -14.61
CA LYS A 21 -10.80 -9.01 -15.79
C LYS A 21 -9.35 -9.47 -15.82
N HIS A 22 -8.80 -9.92 -14.71
CA HIS A 22 -7.39 -10.29 -14.56
C HIS A 22 -7.16 -11.79 -14.83
N ASN A 23 -7.57 -12.28 -16.00
CA ASN A 23 -7.23 -13.63 -16.46
C ASN A 23 -5.87 -13.67 -17.20
N HIS A 24 -5.00 -12.68 -17.01
CA HIS A 24 -3.65 -12.71 -17.53
C HIS A 24 -2.66 -12.86 -16.37
N PHE A 25 -1.85 -13.92 -16.45
CA PHE A 25 -0.85 -14.24 -15.45
C PHE A 25 0.29 -13.24 -15.52
N TYR A 26 0.68 -12.78 -14.34
CA TYR A 26 1.77 -11.84 -14.16
C TYR A 26 3.13 -12.53 -14.38
N LYS A 27 3.98 -11.96 -15.23
CA LYS A 27 5.34 -12.42 -15.40
C LYS A 27 6.33 -11.39 -14.88
N HIS A 28 6.98 -11.69 -13.78
CA HIS A 28 8.03 -10.86 -13.19
C HIS A 28 9.30 -10.92 -14.06
N THR A 29 9.91 -9.77 -14.34
CA THR A 29 11.06 -9.74 -15.29
C THR A 29 12.41 -9.44 -14.65
N VAL A 30 12.49 -8.95 -13.40
CA VAL A 30 13.74 -8.42 -12.84
C VAL A 30 14.00 -8.77 -11.37
N ARG A 31 13.00 -9.20 -10.60
CA ARG A 31 13.15 -9.52 -9.17
C ARG A 31 12.67 -10.94 -8.90
N ASP A 32 13.28 -11.58 -7.91
CA ASP A 32 12.84 -12.90 -7.47
C ASP A 32 11.48 -12.87 -6.77
N ASN A 33 11.14 -11.74 -6.11
CA ASN A 33 9.87 -11.54 -5.39
C ASN A 33 9.13 -10.28 -5.87
N PRO A 34 7.79 -10.31 -6.00
CA PRO A 34 6.97 -9.12 -6.15
C PRO A 34 7.14 -8.17 -4.95
N LEU A 35 6.97 -6.87 -5.20
CA LEU A 35 7.28 -5.84 -4.22
C LEU A 35 6.02 -5.13 -3.74
N ILE A 36 5.94 -4.88 -2.43
CA ILE A 36 4.97 -3.97 -1.81
C ILE A 36 5.73 -2.72 -1.35
N LEU A 37 5.23 -1.57 -1.77
CA LEU A 37 5.72 -0.26 -1.35
C LEU A 37 4.88 0.25 -0.19
N VAL A 38 5.53 0.68 0.89
CA VAL A 38 4.89 1.40 1.98
C VAL A 38 5.53 2.77 2.18
N THR A 39 4.73 3.79 2.45
CA THR A 39 5.22 5.14 2.73
C THR A 39 4.68 5.65 4.05
N GLY A 40 5.38 6.58 4.67
CA GLY A 40 4.96 7.23 5.91
C GLY A 40 5.37 8.69 5.92
N TYR A 41 4.76 9.45 6.82
CA TYR A 41 5.15 10.84 7.07
C TYR A 41 5.54 11.02 8.53
N TRP A 42 4.82 11.83 9.29
CA TRP A 42 5.10 12.11 10.70
C TRP A 42 4.93 10.87 11.60
N PRO A 43 5.68 10.79 12.72
CA PRO A 43 5.47 9.74 13.70
C PRO A 43 4.00 9.60 14.12
N PRO A 44 3.50 8.36 14.27
CA PRO A 44 4.25 7.11 14.29
C PRO A 44 4.54 6.50 12.91
N THR A 45 4.05 7.09 11.78
CA THR A 45 3.96 6.40 10.51
C THR A 45 5.30 6.17 9.80
N ASN A 46 6.27 7.08 9.93
CA ASN A 46 7.63 6.84 9.46
C ASN A 46 8.36 5.80 10.31
N GLU A 47 8.20 5.86 11.64
CA GLU A 47 8.91 4.98 12.57
C GLU A 47 8.43 3.52 12.49
N MET A 48 7.11 3.30 12.34
CA MET A 48 6.54 1.95 12.29
C MET A 48 6.98 1.12 11.09
N ILE A 49 7.37 1.78 9.98
CA ILE A 49 7.81 1.13 8.73
C ILE A 49 9.32 1.22 8.50
N ARG A 50 10.09 1.81 9.42
CA ARG A 50 11.54 2.05 9.33
C ARG A 50 12.34 0.79 9.01
N HIS A 51 11.99 -0.36 9.57
CA HIS A 51 12.67 -1.63 9.38
C HIS A 51 12.57 -2.16 7.93
N PHE A 52 11.65 -1.64 7.12
CA PHE A 52 11.55 -1.94 5.70
C PHE A 52 12.38 -1.01 4.81
N SER A 53 13.07 -0.02 5.37
CA SER A 53 13.96 0.85 4.59
C SER A 53 15.26 0.14 4.24
N GLN A 54 15.62 0.22 2.94
CA GLN A 54 16.91 -0.23 2.42
C GLN A 54 18.03 0.77 2.65
N ASN A 55 17.71 2.00 3.08
CA ASN A 55 18.67 3.04 3.39
C ASN A 55 19.31 2.78 4.76
N LEU A 56 20.58 2.38 4.79
CA LEU A 56 21.30 2.07 6.03
C LEU A 56 21.48 3.27 6.96
N ASN A 57 21.35 4.51 6.48
CA ASN A 57 21.34 5.69 7.36
C ASN A 57 20.04 5.79 8.15
N LEU A 58 18.91 5.41 7.54
CA LEU A 58 17.59 5.40 8.16
C LEU A 58 17.37 4.14 9.00
N ASN A 59 17.88 3.02 8.52
CA ASN A 59 17.74 1.70 9.14
C ASN A 59 19.10 1.02 9.35
N PRO A 60 19.88 1.43 10.37
CA PRO A 60 21.20 0.86 10.64
C PRO A 60 21.20 -0.64 10.99
N SER A 61 20.06 -1.17 11.39
CA SER A 61 19.89 -2.60 11.69
C SER A 61 19.85 -3.46 10.43
N GLY A 62 19.68 -2.85 9.26
CA GLY A 62 19.54 -3.51 7.98
C GLY A 62 18.08 -3.74 7.55
N TRP A 63 17.90 -4.02 6.28
CA TRP A 63 16.59 -4.21 5.67
C TRP A 63 15.96 -5.54 6.10
N GLU A 64 14.77 -5.50 6.66
CA GLU A 64 14.00 -6.65 7.13
C GLU A 64 12.88 -7.06 6.16
N GLY A 65 12.79 -6.43 4.99
CA GLY A 65 11.68 -6.64 4.04
C GLY A 65 11.92 -7.68 2.96
N GLU A 66 13.12 -8.31 2.87
CA GLU A 66 13.42 -9.32 1.85
C GLU A 66 12.65 -10.62 2.12
N ASN A 67 11.91 -11.11 1.13
CA ASN A 67 11.04 -12.29 1.26
C ASN A 67 10.33 -12.31 2.61
N TRP A 68 9.65 -11.19 2.89
CA TRP A 68 9.14 -10.89 4.22
C TRP A 68 8.27 -12.01 4.79
N GLU A 69 8.61 -12.46 5.99
CA GLU A 69 8.00 -13.62 6.67
C GLU A 69 7.96 -14.91 5.83
N ASN A 70 8.84 -15.05 4.85
CA ASN A 70 8.86 -16.14 3.86
C ASN A 70 7.54 -16.24 3.05
N ARG A 71 6.88 -15.11 2.80
CA ARG A 71 5.62 -15.06 2.05
C ARG A 71 5.81 -14.84 0.55
N GLY A 72 7.06 -14.76 0.06
CA GLY A 72 7.35 -14.55 -1.35
C GLY A 72 7.24 -13.09 -1.81
N TYR A 73 7.22 -12.12 -0.91
CA TYR A 73 7.14 -10.69 -1.22
C TYR A 73 8.29 -9.93 -0.58
N ASP A 74 8.79 -8.93 -1.32
CA ASP A 74 9.69 -7.92 -0.78
C ASP A 74 8.90 -6.69 -0.33
N ILE A 75 9.22 -6.16 0.85
CA ILE A 75 8.61 -4.93 1.36
C ILE A 75 9.66 -3.84 1.42
N VAL A 76 9.38 -2.68 0.83
CA VAL A 76 10.25 -1.50 0.93
C VAL A 76 9.50 -0.29 1.44
N SER A 77 10.19 0.55 2.20
CA SER A 77 9.62 1.78 2.74
C SER A 77 10.40 3.01 2.37
N PHE A 78 9.67 4.13 2.17
CA PHE A 78 10.20 5.48 1.98
C PHE A 78 9.43 6.46 2.86
N PHE A 79 10.16 7.35 3.51
CA PHE A 79 9.61 8.31 4.47
C PHE A 79 10.63 9.39 4.82
N PRO A 80 10.20 10.60 5.20
CA PRO A 80 11.10 11.63 5.71
C PRO A 80 11.55 11.36 7.15
N GLU A 81 12.72 11.88 7.49
CA GLU A 81 13.25 11.96 8.85
C GLU A 81 12.88 13.27 9.50
N PHE A 82 12.78 13.26 10.82
CA PHE A 82 12.48 14.43 11.64
C PHE A 82 13.48 14.60 12.77
N ASP A 83 13.68 15.84 13.21
CA ASP A 83 14.51 16.18 14.38
C ASP A 83 13.71 17.10 15.32
N PRO A 84 13.35 16.64 16.52
CA PRO A 84 13.59 15.30 17.08
C PRO A 84 12.74 14.23 16.39
N PRO A 85 13.19 12.96 16.35
CA PRO A 85 12.55 11.91 15.57
C PRO A 85 11.13 11.52 16.06
N ASP A 86 10.78 11.86 17.29
CA ASP A 86 9.47 11.56 17.89
C ASP A 86 8.48 12.73 17.83
N CYS A 87 8.82 13.80 17.14
CA CYS A 87 7.96 14.97 17.09
C CYS A 87 6.71 14.76 16.23
N SER A 88 5.62 15.42 16.62
CA SER A 88 4.30 15.23 16.00
C SER A 88 3.91 16.28 14.97
N ASN A 89 4.73 17.31 14.76
CA ASN A 89 4.48 18.41 13.82
C ASN A 89 5.77 19.20 13.61
N CYS A 90 6.80 18.59 13.05
CA CYS A 90 8.14 19.13 12.92
C CYS A 90 8.43 19.74 11.55
N GLY A 91 7.43 20.25 10.88
CA GLY A 91 7.60 20.80 9.54
C GLY A 91 7.72 19.71 8.48
N ILE A 92 8.54 19.96 7.47
CA ILE A 92 8.63 19.12 6.28
C ILE A 92 9.43 17.82 6.47
N GLY A 93 10.31 17.76 7.47
CA GLY A 93 11.31 16.69 7.56
C GLY A 93 12.46 16.89 6.57
N TYR A 94 13.20 15.81 6.30
CA TYR A 94 14.29 15.78 5.32
C TYR A 94 14.51 14.37 4.80
N GLY A 95 15.00 14.23 3.58
CA GLY A 95 15.26 12.95 2.91
C GLY A 95 14.24 12.62 1.84
N ASP A 96 13.64 11.44 1.86
CA ASP A 96 12.63 11.03 0.88
C ASP A 96 11.23 11.46 1.32
N LEU A 97 10.43 11.95 0.39
CA LEU A 97 9.00 12.25 0.61
C LEU A 97 8.77 13.29 1.73
N GLU A 98 9.52 14.39 1.76
CA GLU A 98 9.28 15.45 2.73
C GLU A 98 7.82 15.93 2.68
N VAL A 99 7.30 16.43 3.81
CA VAL A 99 5.92 16.90 3.95
C VAL A 99 5.73 18.24 3.21
N ASP A 100 5.84 18.18 1.89
CA ASP A 100 5.77 19.26 0.92
C ASP A 100 5.27 18.70 -0.42
N TYR A 101 4.39 19.41 -1.11
CA TYR A 101 3.77 18.91 -2.34
C TYR A 101 4.77 18.68 -3.47
N GLN A 102 5.72 19.59 -3.63
CA GLN A 102 6.69 19.51 -4.70
C GLN A 102 7.69 18.39 -4.45
N TYR A 103 8.30 18.37 -3.26
CA TYR A 103 9.26 17.33 -2.89
C TYR A 103 8.63 15.94 -2.88
N THR A 104 7.41 15.80 -2.31
CA THR A 104 6.67 14.54 -2.40
C THR A 104 6.48 14.09 -3.86
N THR A 105 6.13 15.01 -4.78
CA THR A 105 5.93 14.66 -6.19
C THR A 105 7.25 14.30 -6.88
N GLU A 106 8.32 15.08 -6.62
CA GLU A 106 9.64 14.86 -7.19
C GLU A 106 10.23 13.51 -6.79
N ASP A 107 9.97 13.05 -5.56
CA ASP A 107 10.45 11.76 -5.07
C ASP A 107 9.52 10.61 -5.45
N TYR A 108 8.22 10.78 -5.31
CA TYR A 108 7.26 9.69 -5.43
C TYR A 108 7.31 9.01 -6.80
N TRP A 109 7.25 9.79 -7.89
CA TRP A 109 7.23 9.21 -9.23
C TRP A 109 8.51 8.45 -9.59
N PRO A 110 9.73 8.94 -9.32
CA PRO A 110 10.94 8.13 -9.44
C PRO A 110 10.93 6.86 -8.56
N ILE A 111 10.44 6.95 -7.32
CA ILE A 111 10.36 5.79 -6.42
C ILE A 111 9.47 4.70 -7.03
N VAL A 112 8.22 5.01 -7.39
CA VAL A 112 7.29 3.98 -7.92
C VAL A 112 7.73 3.45 -9.28
N ASN A 113 8.28 4.29 -10.15
CA ASN A 113 8.78 3.88 -11.46
C ASN A 113 10.02 2.97 -11.37
N ASN A 114 10.84 3.13 -10.35
CA ASN A 114 12.01 2.28 -10.11
C ASN A 114 11.67 1.01 -9.33
N THR A 115 10.75 1.12 -8.35
CA THR A 115 10.35 -0.01 -7.49
C THR A 115 9.30 -0.88 -8.14
N LYS A 116 8.45 -0.34 -9.00
CA LYS A 116 7.37 -1.02 -9.72
C LYS A 116 6.57 -1.94 -8.79
N PRO A 117 5.92 -1.37 -7.78
CA PRO A 117 5.26 -2.15 -6.75
C PRO A 117 4.00 -2.82 -7.26
N LEU A 118 3.78 -4.07 -6.86
CA LEU A 118 2.55 -4.81 -7.09
C LEU A 118 1.38 -4.28 -6.23
N GLY A 119 1.72 -3.76 -5.04
CA GLY A 119 0.79 -3.13 -4.11
C GLY A 119 1.41 -1.93 -3.39
N ILE A 120 0.59 -0.96 -3.01
CA ILE A 120 1.01 0.27 -2.33
C ILE A 120 0.11 0.54 -1.14
N ILE A 121 0.70 0.72 0.05
CA ILE A 121 0.01 1.30 1.21
C ILE A 121 0.70 2.60 1.58
N THR A 122 -0.02 3.71 1.51
CA THR A 122 0.48 4.98 2.00
C THR A 122 -0.06 5.23 3.40
N PHE A 123 0.82 5.58 4.34
CA PHE A 123 0.44 5.89 5.72
C PHE A 123 0.69 7.36 6.03
N SER A 124 -0.19 7.94 6.83
CA SER A 124 0.05 9.25 7.41
C SER A 124 -0.55 9.37 8.80
N ARG A 125 -0.07 10.37 9.55
CA ARG A 125 -0.59 10.64 10.89
C ARG A 125 -1.98 11.26 10.81
N GLY A 126 -2.96 10.58 11.41
CA GLY A 126 -4.33 11.04 11.58
C GLY A 126 -4.56 11.87 12.85
N PHE A 127 -5.79 11.85 13.36
CA PHE A 127 -6.17 12.54 14.58
C PHE A 127 -5.40 12.02 15.81
N ASN A 128 -5.44 12.81 16.89
CA ASN A 128 -4.76 12.46 18.14
C ASN A 128 -5.57 11.45 18.99
N ASN A 129 -5.67 10.22 18.50
CA ASN A 129 -6.40 9.09 19.08
C ASN A 129 -5.67 7.77 18.82
N MET A 130 -6.32 6.62 19.02
CA MET A 130 -5.79 5.27 18.77
C MET A 130 -6.34 4.65 17.46
N SER A 131 -6.78 5.47 16.50
CA SER A 131 -7.42 5.00 15.28
C SER A 131 -6.46 4.35 14.29
N TRP A 132 -7.03 3.44 13.50
CA TRP A 132 -6.50 2.90 12.25
C TRP A 132 -7.55 3.12 11.17
N GLU A 133 -7.50 4.28 10.50
CA GLU A 133 -8.56 4.76 9.62
C GLU A 133 -8.21 4.44 8.17
N LEU A 134 -9.04 3.59 7.55
CA LEU A 134 -8.88 3.18 6.17
C LEU A 134 -9.69 4.11 5.27
N GLU A 135 -8.99 4.86 4.43
CA GLU A 135 -9.61 5.84 3.55
C GLU A 135 -10.20 5.19 2.31
N MET A 136 -11.52 5.34 2.12
CA MET A 136 -12.19 4.86 0.91
C MET A 136 -11.84 5.72 -0.31
N ASN A 137 -11.78 7.05 -0.14
CA ASN A 137 -11.74 8.01 -1.23
C ASN A 137 -10.57 8.97 -1.14
N THR A 138 -10.02 9.35 -2.31
CA THR A 138 -9.11 10.49 -2.48
C THR A 138 -9.53 11.29 -3.70
N TYR A 139 -9.20 12.59 -3.75
CA TYR A 139 -9.72 13.46 -4.79
C TYR A 139 -8.65 14.28 -5.51
N ASN A 140 -8.82 14.48 -6.80
CA ASN A 140 -8.02 15.39 -7.64
C ASN A 140 -8.41 16.84 -7.38
N ARG A 141 -7.93 17.41 -6.28
CA ARG A 141 -8.38 18.72 -5.76
C ARG A 141 -7.61 19.88 -6.37
N THR A 142 -8.20 21.07 -6.26
CA THR A 142 -7.52 22.36 -6.45
C THR A 142 -7.41 23.17 -5.16
N ASN A 143 -8.15 22.79 -4.09
CA ASN A 143 -8.22 23.48 -2.82
C ASN A 143 -7.50 22.71 -1.71
N TRP A 144 -6.19 22.55 -1.88
CA TRP A 144 -5.34 21.90 -0.87
C TRP A 144 -5.07 22.84 0.31
N ILE A 145 -4.84 22.27 1.48
CA ILE A 145 -4.28 23.01 2.63
C ILE A 145 -2.84 23.39 2.29
N ASN A 146 -2.44 24.63 2.60
CA ASN A 146 -1.06 25.07 2.35
C ASN A 146 -0.06 24.20 3.10
N ASP A 147 0.99 23.77 2.41
CA ASP A 147 2.17 23.18 3.02
C ASP A 147 3.12 24.26 3.58
N TYR A 148 4.38 23.90 3.84
CA TYR A 148 5.32 24.75 4.56
C TYR A 148 6.14 25.66 3.66
N LEU A 149 6.31 25.34 2.38
CA LEU A 149 7.17 26.05 1.46
C LEU A 149 6.38 26.62 0.26
N SER A 150 6.82 27.78 -0.25
CA SER A 150 6.27 28.30 -1.51
C SER A 150 6.65 27.36 -2.65
N PRO A 151 5.66 26.99 -3.48
CA PRO A 151 4.37 27.67 -3.76
C PRO A 151 3.19 27.30 -2.83
N TYR A 152 3.34 26.57 -1.78
CA TYR A 152 2.33 26.18 -0.79
C TYR A 152 1.18 25.29 -1.29
N GLN A 153 1.07 25.08 -2.57
CA GLN A 153 0.06 24.27 -3.25
C GLN A 153 0.75 23.40 -4.30
N PRO A 154 0.20 22.25 -4.65
CA PRO A 154 0.81 21.42 -5.68
C PRO A 154 0.88 22.15 -7.03
N ILE A 155 1.90 21.86 -7.83
CA ILE A 155 2.03 22.28 -9.20
C ILE A 155 2.35 21.05 -10.05
N PRO A 156 1.46 20.67 -11.01
CA PRO A 156 0.19 21.33 -11.37
C PRO A 156 -0.88 21.26 -10.27
N ASN A 157 -1.94 22.08 -10.42
CA ASN A 157 -3.07 22.11 -9.51
C ASN A 157 -4.40 22.17 -10.30
N PRO A 158 -5.17 21.07 -10.42
CA PRO A 158 -5.01 19.80 -9.66
C PRO A 158 -3.78 18.99 -10.11
N PRO A 159 -3.31 18.03 -9.28
CA PRO A 159 -2.12 17.23 -9.59
C PRO A 159 -2.21 16.44 -10.90
N ASP A 160 -3.35 15.85 -11.18
CA ASP A 160 -3.66 15.15 -12.44
C ASP A 160 -4.41 16.07 -13.39
N GLU A 161 -3.69 16.67 -14.35
CA GLU A 161 -4.26 17.58 -15.33
C GLU A 161 -5.13 16.86 -16.38
N ASP A 162 -4.98 15.55 -16.53
CA ASP A 162 -5.74 14.75 -17.49
C ASP A 162 -7.11 14.33 -16.95
N SER A 163 -7.31 14.42 -15.62
CA SER A 163 -8.58 14.09 -14.96
C SER A 163 -9.33 15.36 -14.54
N PRO A 164 -10.69 15.30 -14.49
CA PRO A 164 -11.47 16.44 -14.00
C PRO A 164 -11.12 16.86 -12.57
N VAL A 165 -11.30 18.13 -12.25
CA VAL A 165 -11.26 18.61 -10.86
C VAL A 165 -12.31 17.86 -10.03
N ASN A 166 -11.92 17.42 -8.83
CA ASN A 166 -12.67 16.56 -7.95
C ASN A 166 -12.99 15.16 -8.53
N TYR A 167 -12.27 14.75 -9.57
CA TYR A 167 -12.27 13.33 -9.93
C TYR A 167 -11.80 12.52 -8.71
N HIS A 168 -12.60 11.57 -8.27
CA HIS A 168 -12.25 10.77 -7.11
C HIS A 168 -11.66 9.43 -7.55
N ARG A 169 -10.69 8.98 -6.77
CA ARG A 169 -10.09 7.66 -6.88
C ARG A 169 -10.42 6.87 -5.63
N VAL A 170 -10.78 5.62 -5.83
CA VAL A 170 -11.23 4.73 -4.77
C VAL A 170 -10.12 3.77 -4.41
N THR A 171 -9.90 3.55 -3.13
CA THR A 171 -8.95 2.55 -2.65
C THR A 171 -9.26 1.17 -3.26
N THR A 172 -8.22 0.41 -3.52
CA THR A 172 -8.32 -1.00 -3.92
C THR A 172 -7.65 -1.92 -2.90
N LEU A 173 -7.28 -1.38 -1.73
CA LEU A 173 -6.88 -2.21 -0.59
C LEU A 173 -8.07 -3.07 -0.14
N PRO A 174 -7.85 -4.28 0.36
CA PRO A 174 -8.88 -5.12 0.97
C PRO A 174 -9.28 -4.56 2.36
N ILE A 175 -9.90 -3.36 2.36
CA ILE A 175 -10.09 -2.56 3.58
C ILE A 175 -10.96 -3.22 4.64
N ASP A 176 -11.96 -4.01 4.26
CA ASP A 176 -12.78 -4.77 5.23
C ASP A 176 -11.95 -5.83 5.95
N GLN A 177 -11.15 -6.58 5.18
CA GLN A 177 -10.28 -7.61 5.74
C GLN A 177 -9.17 -6.98 6.61
N ILE A 178 -8.58 -5.85 6.18
CA ILE A 178 -7.58 -5.12 6.98
C ILE A 178 -8.22 -4.62 8.29
N LYS A 179 -9.39 -4.00 8.23
CA LYS A 179 -10.13 -3.52 9.41
C LYS A 179 -10.35 -4.66 10.43
N ASP A 180 -10.86 -5.77 9.94
CA ASP A 180 -11.18 -6.90 10.79
C ASP A 180 -9.91 -7.51 11.40
N ALA A 181 -8.86 -7.75 10.61
CA ALA A 181 -7.59 -8.30 11.07
C ALA A 181 -6.89 -7.38 12.09
N VAL A 182 -6.84 -6.07 11.85
CA VAL A 182 -6.25 -5.11 12.80
C VAL A 182 -7.03 -5.07 14.11
N ASN A 183 -8.36 -5.13 14.08
CA ASN A 183 -9.18 -5.19 15.29
C ASN A 183 -8.99 -6.52 16.04
N GLU A 184 -8.71 -7.61 15.35
CA GLU A 184 -8.43 -8.93 15.95
C GLU A 184 -7.10 -8.97 16.71
N LEU A 185 -6.15 -8.05 16.46
CA LEU A 185 -4.92 -7.92 17.26
C LEU A 185 -5.19 -7.65 18.74
N ASN A 186 -6.33 -7.05 19.07
CA ASN A 186 -6.73 -6.69 20.44
C ASN A 186 -5.66 -5.88 21.20
N ASN A 187 -4.89 -5.08 20.51
CA ASN A 187 -3.77 -4.27 21.04
C ASN A 187 -4.14 -2.82 21.33
N GLY A 188 -5.44 -2.48 21.20
CA GLY A 188 -5.99 -1.15 21.49
C GLY A 188 -6.14 -0.25 20.26
N LEU A 189 -5.78 -0.73 19.07
CA LEU A 189 -6.15 -0.06 17.81
C LEU A 189 -7.67 -0.12 17.61
N ASP A 190 -8.22 0.97 17.07
CA ASP A 190 -9.61 1.10 16.64
C ASP A 190 -9.63 1.27 15.11
N ALA A 191 -9.75 0.14 14.41
CA ALA A 191 -9.75 0.13 12.95
C ALA A 191 -11.17 0.31 12.42
N TYR A 192 -11.33 1.30 11.53
CA TYR A 192 -12.58 1.59 10.85
C TYR A 192 -12.36 2.10 9.42
N ILE A 193 -13.41 2.07 8.62
CA ILE A 193 -13.38 2.58 7.24
C ILE A 193 -14.07 3.94 7.21
N ASP A 194 -13.41 4.94 6.62
CA ASP A 194 -14.03 6.20 6.26
C ASP A 194 -14.61 6.12 4.85
N TYR A 195 -15.93 5.86 4.77
CA TYR A 195 -16.65 5.75 3.50
C TYR A 195 -17.02 7.11 2.89
N GLU A 196 -17.24 8.12 3.72
CA GLU A 196 -17.80 9.40 3.31
C GLU A 196 -16.76 10.51 3.26
N GLY A 197 -15.69 10.34 4.01
CA GLY A 197 -14.63 11.31 4.16
C GLY A 197 -13.62 11.30 3.03
N HIS A 198 -12.57 11.97 3.33
CA HIS A 198 -11.38 12.05 2.50
C HIS A 198 -10.20 12.31 3.43
N ALA A 199 -9.01 11.93 3.01
CA ALA A 199 -7.81 12.03 3.81
C ALA A 199 -7.31 13.47 4.11
N GLY A 200 -8.22 14.46 4.20
CA GLY A 200 -8.02 15.76 4.85
C GLY A 200 -7.51 16.91 3.97
N ALA A 201 -7.47 16.80 2.65
CA ALA A 201 -7.03 17.84 1.70
C ALA A 201 -5.59 18.38 1.97
N PHE A 202 -4.72 17.58 2.54
CA PHE A 202 -3.31 17.85 2.80
C PHE A 202 -2.42 16.74 2.24
N LEU A 203 -1.15 16.68 2.63
CA LEU A 203 -0.18 15.71 2.10
C LEU A 203 -0.61 14.24 2.27
N SER A 204 -1.40 13.92 3.28
CA SER A 204 -1.99 12.59 3.46
C SER A 204 -2.88 12.20 2.28
N GLU A 205 -3.88 13.04 1.96
CA GLU A 205 -4.74 12.78 0.80
C GLU A 205 -3.96 12.88 -0.52
N PHE A 206 -3.01 13.80 -0.61
CA PHE A 206 -2.16 13.96 -1.78
C PHE A 206 -1.35 12.69 -2.07
N MET A 207 -0.74 12.09 -1.04
CA MET A 207 0.00 10.84 -1.19
C MET A 207 -0.93 9.65 -1.47
N GLY A 208 -2.06 9.55 -0.79
CA GLY A 208 -3.08 8.54 -1.06
C GLY A 208 -3.59 8.61 -2.50
N PHE A 209 -3.87 9.83 -2.98
CA PHE A 209 -4.26 10.06 -4.37
C PHE A 209 -3.19 9.60 -5.37
N HIS A 210 -1.91 9.93 -5.14
CA HIS A 210 -0.81 9.51 -6.01
C HIS A 210 -0.62 7.98 -6.01
N GLY A 211 -0.79 7.32 -4.85
CA GLY A 211 -0.72 5.87 -4.75
C GLY A 211 -1.77 5.18 -5.62
N ILE A 212 -3.02 5.60 -5.49
CA ILE A 212 -4.12 5.04 -6.28
C ILE A 212 -4.00 5.44 -7.76
N TRP A 213 -3.52 6.65 -8.04
CA TRP A 213 -3.28 7.10 -9.42
C TRP A 213 -2.24 6.25 -10.14
N TYR A 214 -1.10 5.95 -9.48
CA TYR A 214 -0.11 5.03 -10.02
C TYR A 214 -0.72 3.67 -10.33
N LYS A 215 -1.49 3.11 -9.39
CA LYS A 215 -2.20 1.84 -9.59
C LYS A 215 -3.16 1.91 -10.79
N ASP A 216 -3.95 2.98 -10.93
CA ASP A 216 -4.88 3.11 -12.06
C ASP A 216 -4.17 3.15 -13.42
N LEU A 217 -2.97 3.73 -13.48
CA LEU A 217 -2.17 3.77 -14.69
C LEU A 217 -1.59 2.40 -15.06
N HIS A 218 -1.24 1.58 -14.04
CA HIS A 218 -0.44 0.37 -14.22
C HIS A 218 -1.20 -0.93 -13.95
N GLN A 219 -2.48 -0.91 -13.55
CA GLN A 219 -3.23 -2.11 -13.19
C GLN A 219 -3.43 -3.14 -14.30
N TYR A 220 -3.22 -2.74 -15.55
CA TYR A 220 -3.40 -3.59 -16.75
C TYR A 220 -2.10 -3.79 -17.51
N ASP A 221 -0.96 -3.43 -16.95
CA ASP A 221 0.32 -3.66 -17.59
C ASP A 221 0.63 -5.16 -17.63
N ASP A 222 1.11 -5.64 -18.79
CA ASP A 222 1.51 -7.04 -18.94
C ASP A 222 2.77 -7.38 -18.13
N ILE A 223 3.56 -6.35 -17.83
CA ILE A 223 4.83 -6.44 -17.07
C ILE A 223 4.78 -5.41 -15.95
N ASP A 224 5.07 -5.85 -14.73
CA ASP A 224 5.11 -5.01 -13.54
C ASP A 224 3.78 -4.24 -13.25
N PRO A 225 2.60 -4.91 -13.25
CA PRO A 225 1.34 -4.27 -12.90
C PRO A 225 1.31 -3.85 -11.43
N CYS A 226 0.42 -2.89 -11.11
CA CYS A 226 0.06 -2.56 -9.74
C CYS A 226 -1.41 -2.88 -9.50
N PHE A 227 -1.70 -3.86 -8.65
CA PHE A 227 -3.08 -4.35 -8.48
C PHE A 227 -3.83 -3.67 -7.34
N SER A 228 -3.12 -3.14 -6.35
CA SER A 228 -3.77 -2.59 -5.17
C SER A 228 -3.04 -1.36 -4.63
N ALA A 229 -3.81 -0.31 -4.31
CA ALA A 229 -3.28 0.87 -3.65
C ALA A 229 -4.35 1.55 -2.77
N GLY A 230 -3.90 2.19 -1.69
CA GLY A 230 -4.77 2.99 -0.84
C GLY A 230 -4.03 3.68 0.30
N HIS A 231 -4.79 4.35 1.15
CA HIS A 231 -4.29 5.19 2.22
C HIS A 231 -4.86 4.78 3.58
N ILE A 232 -4.02 4.86 4.60
CA ILE A 232 -4.38 4.57 5.98
C ILE A 232 -3.88 5.70 6.88
N HIS A 233 -4.77 6.34 7.62
CA HIS A 233 -4.41 7.25 8.70
C HIS A 233 -4.18 6.48 9.99
N VAL A 234 -3.07 6.78 10.64
CA VAL A 234 -2.70 6.21 11.95
C VAL A 234 -2.85 7.26 13.04
N GLY A 235 -3.63 6.96 14.05
CA GLY A 235 -3.89 7.89 15.15
C GLY A 235 -2.62 8.36 15.84
N GLY A 236 -2.55 9.65 16.14
CA GLY A 236 -1.35 10.27 16.69
C GLY A 236 -0.99 9.87 18.12
N GLN A 237 -1.86 9.12 18.83
CA GLN A 237 -1.58 8.54 20.14
C GLN A 237 -1.13 7.07 20.07
N VAL A 238 -1.13 6.47 18.89
CA VAL A 238 -0.72 5.07 18.73
C VAL A 238 0.78 4.94 19.03
N PRO A 239 1.19 4.12 20.01
CA PRO A 239 2.59 3.84 20.25
C PRO A 239 3.25 3.20 19.02
N ILE A 240 4.53 3.50 18.76
CA ILE A 240 5.25 3.03 17.57
C ILE A 240 5.19 1.50 17.41
N ASN A 241 5.37 0.76 18.50
CA ASN A 241 5.30 -0.70 18.46
C ASN A 241 3.90 -1.22 18.09
N ILE A 242 2.84 -0.59 18.57
CA ILE A 242 1.45 -0.92 18.24
C ILE A 242 1.13 -0.53 16.78
N ALA A 243 1.63 0.64 16.34
CA ALA A 243 1.51 1.05 14.95
C ALA A 243 2.23 0.08 14.00
N ARG A 244 3.43 -0.42 14.40
CA ARG A 244 4.16 -1.44 13.65
C ARG A 244 3.34 -2.73 13.50
N GLU A 245 2.74 -3.24 14.59
CA GLU A 245 1.87 -4.41 14.54
C GLU A 245 0.70 -4.22 13.56
N GLY A 246 0.03 -3.04 13.59
CA GLY A 246 -1.04 -2.71 12.66
C GLY A 246 -0.59 -2.61 11.20
N ALA A 247 0.60 -2.03 10.95
CA ALA A 247 1.17 -1.94 9.61
C ALA A 247 1.53 -3.32 9.05
N GLU A 248 2.20 -4.14 9.85
CA GLU A 248 2.57 -5.51 9.47
C GLU A 248 1.32 -6.37 9.21
N GLU A 249 0.26 -6.22 10.02
CA GLU A 249 -1.00 -6.95 9.78
C GLU A 249 -1.69 -6.48 8.50
N SER A 250 -1.72 -5.18 8.24
CA SER A 250 -2.26 -4.63 7.00
C SER A 250 -1.51 -5.16 5.77
N ILE A 251 -0.18 -5.31 5.86
CA ILE A 251 0.65 -5.88 4.80
C ILE A 251 0.36 -7.37 4.62
N ARG A 252 0.17 -8.16 5.70
CA ARG A 252 -0.19 -9.59 5.60
C ARG A 252 -1.49 -9.78 4.83
N VAL A 253 -2.51 -9.00 5.18
CA VAL A 253 -3.81 -9.03 4.49
C VAL A 253 -3.68 -8.61 3.02
N LEU A 254 -2.86 -7.58 2.74
CA LEU A 254 -2.61 -7.18 1.36
C LEU A 254 -1.90 -8.28 0.56
N ILE A 255 -0.93 -8.98 1.13
CA ILE A 255 -0.27 -10.13 0.48
C ILE A 255 -1.29 -11.21 0.14
N ASP A 256 -2.14 -11.59 1.09
CA ASP A 256 -3.16 -12.61 0.88
C ASP A 256 -4.16 -12.20 -0.22
N TYR A 257 -4.47 -10.91 -0.32
CA TYR A 257 -5.28 -10.37 -1.41
C TYR A 257 -4.55 -10.40 -2.76
N LEU A 258 -3.27 -9.99 -2.80
CA LEU A 258 -2.47 -9.96 -4.02
C LEU A 258 -2.20 -11.35 -4.60
N ASN A 259 -2.12 -12.38 -3.76
CA ASN A 259 -1.97 -13.77 -4.20
C ASN A 259 -3.08 -14.22 -5.18
N GLN A 260 -4.26 -13.61 -5.11
CA GLN A 260 -5.36 -13.90 -6.03
C GLN A 260 -5.10 -13.47 -7.48
N PHE A 261 -4.10 -12.61 -7.70
CA PHE A 261 -3.74 -12.07 -9.01
C PHE A 261 -2.48 -12.71 -9.61
N ILE A 262 -1.65 -13.33 -8.79
CA ILE A 262 -0.34 -13.82 -9.22
C ILE A 262 -0.21 -15.34 -9.19
N TYR A 263 -1.14 -16.06 -8.54
CA TYR A 263 -1.11 -17.50 -8.48
C TYR A 263 -2.33 -18.12 -9.19
N VAL A 264 -2.06 -19.13 -9.97
CA VAL A 264 -3.12 -19.96 -10.60
C VAL A 264 -3.48 -21.08 -9.63
N PRO A 265 -4.70 -21.11 -9.07
CA PRO A 265 -5.08 -22.19 -8.19
C PRO A 265 -4.92 -23.54 -8.87
N GLY A 266 -4.07 -24.40 -8.30
CA GLY A 266 -3.77 -25.73 -8.83
C GLY A 266 -2.51 -25.83 -9.67
N ASP A 267 -1.85 -24.72 -10.02
CA ASP A 267 -0.56 -24.68 -10.72
C ASP A 267 0.59 -24.68 -9.69
N VAL A 268 0.88 -25.84 -9.16
CA VAL A 268 1.88 -26.03 -8.08
C VAL A 268 3.32 -25.92 -8.59
N ASN A 269 3.54 -26.18 -9.87
CA ASN A 269 4.86 -26.11 -10.49
C ASN A 269 5.16 -24.72 -11.11
N SER A 270 4.17 -23.83 -11.16
CA SER A 270 4.25 -22.45 -11.71
C SER A 270 4.64 -22.43 -13.19
N ASP A 271 4.08 -23.36 -13.98
CA ASP A 271 4.31 -23.40 -15.44
C ASP A 271 3.11 -22.83 -16.25
N ASP A 272 2.16 -22.18 -15.58
CA ASP A 272 0.93 -21.59 -16.09
C ASP A 272 -0.10 -22.63 -16.61
N LEU A 273 0.09 -23.91 -16.28
CA LEU A 273 -0.82 -25.01 -16.65
C LEU A 273 -1.23 -25.80 -15.41
N VAL A 274 -2.52 -25.99 -15.20
CA VAL A 274 -3.01 -26.91 -14.16
C VAL A 274 -3.15 -28.29 -14.77
N ASP A 275 -2.19 -29.20 -14.51
CA ASP A 275 -2.15 -30.52 -15.10
C ASP A 275 -1.70 -31.64 -14.15
N ILE A 276 -1.32 -32.79 -14.70
CA ILE A 276 -0.93 -33.97 -13.91
C ILE A 276 0.41 -33.74 -13.16
N LEU A 277 1.25 -32.82 -13.60
CA LEU A 277 2.55 -32.54 -12.96
C LEU A 277 2.31 -31.88 -11.61
N ASP A 278 1.33 -31.01 -11.48
CA ASP A 278 0.91 -30.38 -10.23
C ASP A 278 0.42 -31.42 -9.22
N ILE A 279 -0.43 -32.34 -9.69
CA ILE A 279 -0.94 -33.43 -8.86
C ILE A 279 0.23 -34.29 -8.35
N ILE A 280 1.23 -34.55 -9.18
CA ILE A 280 2.43 -35.32 -8.80
C ILE A 280 3.21 -34.58 -7.69
N LEU A 281 3.36 -33.25 -7.78
CA LEU A 281 4.03 -32.46 -6.75
C LEU A 281 3.26 -32.50 -5.42
N ILE A 282 1.94 -32.30 -5.46
CA ILE A 282 1.08 -32.40 -4.27
C ILE A 282 1.22 -33.79 -3.60
N VAL A 283 1.12 -34.86 -4.39
CA VAL A 283 1.23 -36.23 -3.89
C VAL A 283 2.60 -36.49 -3.29
N ASN A 284 3.68 -36.05 -3.94
CA ASN A 284 5.03 -36.18 -3.43
C ASN A 284 5.23 -35.43 -2.11
N SER A 285 4.62 -34.26 -1.97
CA SER A 285 4.63 -33.49 -0.73
C SER A 285 3.88 -34.22 0.40
N ILE A 286 2.68 -34.73 0.10
CA ILE A 286 1.89 -35.52 1.08
C ILE A 286 2.67 -36.77 1.55
N MET A 287 3.41 -37.40 0.64
CA MET A 287 4.26 -38.56 0.98
C MET A 287 5.57 -38.18 1.68
N GLY A 288 5.85 -36.90 1.87
CA GLY A 288 7.09 -36.41 2.51
C GLY A 288 8.35 -36.61 1.65
N ILE A 289 8.19 -36.74 0.32
CA ILE A 289 9.32 -36.88 -0.63
C ILE A 289 9.90 -35.54 -0.98
N ILE A 290 9.06 -34.50 -1.07
CA ILE A 290 9.45 -33.10 -1.31
C ILE A 290 8.74 -32.20 -0.28
N GLU A 291 9.28 -31.00 -0.08
CA GLU A 291 8.64 -29.93 0.67
C GLU A 291 8.22 -28.86 -0.32
N LEU A 292 6.94 -28.46 -0.30
CA LEU A 292 6.45 -27.35 -1.13
C LEU A 292 6.90 -26.03 -0.52
N THR A 293 7.28 -25.10 -1.37
CA THR A 293 7.50 -23.71 -0.95
C THR A 293 6.18 -23.06 -0.51
N PRO A 294 6.20 -21.96 0.27
CA PRO A 294 4.98 -21.24 0.62
C PRO A 294 4.15 -20.83 -0.61
N VAL A 295 4.81 -20.41 -1.69
CA VAL A 295 4.18 -20.08 -2.97
C VAL A 295 3.45 -21.28 -3.57
N GLN A 296 4.12 -22.43 -3.67
CA GLN A 296 3.53 -23.67 -4.18
C GLN A 296 2.37 -24.20 -3.31
N PHE A 297 2.35 -23.83 -2.02
CA PHE A 297 1.27 -24.22 -1.11
C PHE A 297 0.03 -23.34 -1.29
N LEU A 298 0.18 -22.13 -1.83
CA LEU A 298 -0.90 -21.17 -2.10
C LEU A 298 -1.54 -21.39 -3.48
N SER A 299 -0.81 -22.01 -4.41
CA SER A 299 -1.31 -22.43 -5.72
C SER A 299 -2.21 -23.68 -5.59
#